data_b43222059e763eb4c1bf15aa03695e01
#
_entry.id   b43222059e763eb4c1bf15aa03695e01
#
_cell.length_a   1.000
_cell.length_b   1.000
_cell.length_c   1.000
_cell.angle_alpha   90.00
_cell.angle_beta   90.00
_cell.angle_gamma   90.00
#
_symmetry.space_group_name_H-M   'P 1'
#
loop_
_entity.id
_entity.type
_entity.pdbx_description
1 polymer ?
#
loop_
_entity_poly.entity_id
_entity_poly.type
_entity_poly.pdbx_seq_one_letter_code
_entity_poly.pdbx_strand_id
1 'polypeptide(L)'
;DDLSKQAVAYRQVSLLLKRPPGREAYPGDVFYLHSRLLERAARVNADYVEQITSGKVKGKTGSLTALPIIETLAGDVSAFVPTNVISITDGQIYLETELFNSGVRPAINPGLSVSRVGGSAQTKIMKKLAGGVRTALAQYRELAAFSQFASDLDDATKQQLASGKAFTELLKQKQYAPMSV
;
A
#
# COMPACT_ATOMS: atom_id res chain seq x y z
N ASP A 1 -10.60 -9.07 11.20
CA ASP A 1 -10.64 -8.21 10.03
C ASP A 1 -9.29 -7.86 9.43
N ASP A 2 -8.24 -7.66 10.23
CA ASP A 2 -6.91 -7.36 9.71
C ASP A 2 -5.83 -8.29 10.28
N LEU A 3 -4.65 -8.28 9.66
CA LEU A 3 -3.56 -9.15 10.06
C LEU A 3 -2.90 -8.71 11.37
N SER A 4 -3.04 -7.45 11.78
CA SER A 4 -2.57 -6.98 13.09
C SER A 4 -3.34 -7.68 14.20
N LYS A 5 -4.67 -7.74 14.09
CA LYS A 5 -5.54 -8.44 15.06
C LYS A 5 -5.33 -9.94 15.03
N GLN A 6 -5.10 -10.53 13.85
CA GLN A 6 -4.73 -11.94 13.74
C GLN A 6 -3.43 -12.23 14.51
N ALA A 7 -2.41 -11.40 14.37
CA ALA A 7 -1.14 -11.55 15.09
C ALA A 7 -1.35 -11.46 16.61
N VAL A 8 -2.16 -10.49 17.09
CA VAL A 8 -2.48 -10.33 18.52
C VAL A 8 -3.21 -11.56 19.04
N ALA A 9 -4.21 -12.07 18.35
CA ALA A 9 -4.93 -13.28 18.74
C ALA A 9 -4.01 -14.50 18.79
N TYR A 10 -3.13 -14.65 17.80
CA TYR A 10 -2.16 -15.74 17.77
C TYR A 10 -1.13 -15.65 18.91
N ARG A 11 -0.69 -14.43 19.26
CA ARG A 11 0.15 -14.18 20.44
C ARG A 11 -0.55 -14.63 21.72
N GLN A 12 -1.81 -14.27 21.92
CA GLN A 12 -2.59 -14.64 23.09
C GLN A 12 -2.70 -16.16 23.23
N VAL A 13 -3.06 -16.87 22.16
CA VAL A 13 -3.14 -18.34 22.15
C VAL A 13 -1.78 -18.96 22.46
N SER A 14 -0.71 -18.44 21.86
CA SER A 14 0.65 -18.96 22.06
C SER A 14 1.13 -18.81 23.50
N LEU A 15 0.82 -17.66 24.14
CA LEU A 15 1.15 -17.42 25.55
C LEU A 15 0.35 -18.33 26.49
N LEU A 16 -0.93 -18.55 26.21
CA LEU A 16 -1.77 -19.50 26.98
C LEU A 16 -1.22 -20.94 26.87
N LEU A 17 -0.71 -21.32 25.70
CA LEU A 17 -0.05 -22.59 25.48
C LEU A 17 1.38 -22.66 26.02
N LYS A 18 1.83 -21.60 26.74
CA LYS A 18 3.17 -21.49 27.32
C LYS A 18 4.30 -21.63 26.29
N ARG A 19 4.07 -21.25 25.05
CA ARG A 19 5.12 -21.18 24.04
C ARG A 19 6.06 -20.01 24.35
N PRO A 20 7.37 -20.16 24.16
CA PRO A 20 8.33 -19.10 24.49
C PRO A 20 8.07 -17.87 23.64
N PRO A 21 7.92 -16.68 24.26
CA PRO A 21 7.73 -15.42 23.54
C PRO A 21 9.03 -14.95 22.90
N GLY A 22 8.90 -14.33 21.72
CA GLY A 22 9.96 -13.61 21.05
C GLY A 22 9.79 -12.08 21.17
N ARG A 23 10.17 -11.35 20.13
CA ARG A 23 10.04 -9.89 20.08
C ARG A 23 8.58 -9.45 20.32
N GLU A 24 8.39 -8.46 21.16
CA GLU A 24 7.07 -7.92 21.55
C GLU A 24 6.10 -9.02 22.04
N ALA A 25 6.67 -10.07 22.64
CA ALA A 25 5.95 -11.25 23.12
C ALA A 25 5.22 -12.06 22.01
N TYR A 26 5.48 -11.79 20.76
CA TYR A 26 4.99 -12.63 19.67
C TYR A 26 5.74 -13.97 19.63
N PRO A 27 5.07 -15.07 19.23
CA PRO A 27 5.75 -16.35 19.05
C PRO A 27 6.73 -16.29 17.87
N GLY A 28 7.77 -17.12 17.89
CA GLY A 28 8.81 -17.11 16.86
C GLY A 28 8.32 -17.38 15.44
N ASP A 29 7.16 -18.00 15.28
CA ASP A 29 6.53 -18.33 13.99
C ASP A 29 5.46 -17.34 13.52
N VAL A 30 5.37 -16.14 14.13
CA VAL A 30 4.41 -15.11 13.69
C VAL A 30 4.66 -14.65 12.26
N PHE A 31 5.91 -14.58 11.81
CA PHE A 31 6.24 -14.32 10.42
C PHE A 31 5.66 -15.40 9.50
N TYR A 32 5.82 -16.66 9.86
CA TYR A 32 5.28 -17.79 9.10
C TYR A 32 3.75 -17.81 9.10
N LEU A 33 3.09 -17.36 10.17
CA LEU A 33 1.64 -17.19 10.21
C LEU A 33 1.14 -16.32 9.05
N HIS A 34 1.79 -15.18 8.80
CA HIS A 34 1.42 -14.26 7.74
C HIS A 34 1.94 -14.70 6.37
N SER A 35 3.18 -15.16 6.26
CA SER A 35 3.76 -15.53 4.98
C SER A 35 3.04 -16.70 4.33
N ARG A 36 2.73 -17.77 5.07
CA ARG A 36 1.97 -18.91 4.52
C ARG A 36 0.57 -18.54 4.04
N LEU A 37 -0.04 -17.50 4.59
CA LEU A 37 -1.34 -16.98 4.13
C LEU A 37 -1.16 -16.14 2.86
N LEU A 38 -0.25 -15.18 2.88
CA LEU A 38 -0.08 -14.20 1.81
C LEU A 38 0.56 -14.80 0.55
N GLU A 39 1.44 -15.77 0.69
CA GLU A 39 2.07 -16.47 -0.43
C GLU A 39 1.10 -17.38 -1.21
N ARG A 40 -0.16 -17.47 -0.79
CA ARG A 40 -1.22 -18.08 -1.61
C ARG A 40 -1.68 -17.16 -2.74
N ALA A 41 -1.45 -15.85 -2.61
CA ALA A 41 -1.65 -14.92 -3.70
C ALA A 41 -0.55 -15.12 -4.76
N ALA A 42 -0.97 -15.44 -5.99
CA ALA A 42 -0.06 -15.76 -7.07
C ALA A 42 -0.72 -15.55 -8.43
N ARG A 43 0.12 -15.42 -9.46
CA ARG A 43 -0.28 -15.57 -10.84
C ARG A 43 0.27 -16.89 -11.37
N VAL A 44 -0.61 -17.73 -11.88
CA VAL A 44 -0.28 -19.07 -12.38
C VAL A 44 -0.34 -19.12 -13.91
N ASN A 45 0.56 -19.91 -14.50
CA ASN A 45 0.61 -20.11 -15.95
C ASN A 45 -0.42 -21.15 -16.42
N ALA A 46 -0.55 -21.30 -17.74
CA ALA A 46 -1.52 -22.19 -18.33
C ALA A 46 -1.25 -23.66 -18.02
N ASP A 47 0.03 -24.06 -17.94
CA ASP A 47 0.42 -25.46 -17.65
C ASP A 47 0.00 -25.85 -16.23
N TYR A 48 0.18 -24.96 -15.26
CA TYR A 48 -0.27 -25.18 -13.88
C TYR A 48 -1.79 -25.29 -13.79
N VAL A 49 -2.52 -24.42 -14.51
CA VAL A 49 -4.00 -24.48 -14.53
C VAL A 49 -4.49 -25.78 -15.15
N GLU A 50 -3.89 -26.23 -16.24
CA GLU A 50 -4.23 -27.53 -16.87
C GLU A 50 -3.96 -28.69 -15.91
N GLN A 51 -2.82 -28.69 -15.23
CA GLN A 51 -2.46 -29.72 -14.26
C GLN A 51 -3.44 -29.79 -13.08
N ILE A 52 -3.74 -28.65 -12.44
CA ILE A 52 -4.59 -28.61 -11.23
C ILE A 52 -6.06 -28.91 -11.55
N THR A 53 -6.51 -28.61 -12.77
CA THR A 53 -7.87 -28.94 -13.25
C THR A 53 -7.98 -30.31 -13.91
N SER A 54 -6.92 -31.12 -13.86
CA SER A 54 -6.86 -32.44 -14.51
C SER A 54 -7.25 -32.37 -15.99
N GLY A 55 -6.73 -31.37 -16.71
CA GLY A 55 -6.95 -31.16 -18.14
C GLY A 55 -8.31 -30.56 -18.54
N LYS A 56 -9.16 -30.22 -17.57
CA LYS A 56 -10.49 -29.62 -17.84
C LYS A 56 -10.41 -28.19 -18.39
N VAL A 57 -9.37 -27.44 -17.99
CA VAL A 57 -9.16 -26.05 -18.44
C VAL A 57 -7.79 -25.96 -19.10
N LYS A 58 -7.78 -25.60 -20.40
CA LYS A 58 -6.55 -25.51 -21.20
C LYS A 58 -6.32 -24.09 -21.70
N GLY A 59 -5.03 -23.70 -21.77
CA GLY A 59 -4.62 -22.43 -22.34
C GLY A 59 -5.03 -21.17 -21.56
N LYS A 60 -5.51 -21.31 -20.32
CA LYS A 60 -5.92 -20.19 -19.46
C LYS A 60 -4.96 -20.01 -18.30
N THR A 61 -4.66 -18.77 -17.98
CA THR A 61 -3.92 -18.37 -16.77
C THR A 61 -4.91 -18.03 -15.66
N GLY A 62 -4.44 -18.05 -14.40
CA GLY A 62 -5.21 -17.61 -13.25
C GLY A 62 -4.41 -16.64 -12.39
N SER A 63 -5.10 -15.83 -11.58
CA SER A 63 -4.45 -14.98 -10.60
C SER A 63 -5.31 -14.79 -9.35
N LEU A 64 -4.65 -14.68 -8.21
CA LEU A 64 -5.24 -14.31 -6.93
C LEU A 64 -4.41 -13.15 -6.37
N THR A 65 -5.06 -12.02 -6.12
CA THR A 65 -4.44 -10.85 -5.49
C THR A 65 -4.90 -10.73 -4.04
N ALA A 66 -3.96 -10.59 -3.11
CA ALA A 66 -4.24 -10.30 -1.71
C ALA A 66 -3.93 -8.83 -1.41
N LEU A 67 -4.84 -8.17 -0.71
CA LEU A 67 -4.68 -6.81 -0.19
C LEU A 67 -4.81 -6.86 1.35
N PRO A 68 -3.76 -7.28 2.07
CA PRO A 68 -3.79 -7.35 3.52
C PRO A 68 -3.84 -5.95 4.15
N ILE A 69 -4.59 -5.83 5.23
CA ILE A 69 -4.69 -4.60 6.01
C ILE A 69 -3.89 -4.76 7.29
N ILE A 70 -3.05 -3.78 7.58
CA ILE A 70 -2.23 -3.68 8.78
C ILE A 70 -2.50 -2.33 9.45
N GLU A 71 -2.75 -2.35 10.74
CA GLU A 71 -2.81 -1.13 11.56
C GLU A 71 -1.41 -0.67 11.94
N THR A 72 -1.18 0.64 11.88
CA THR A 72 0.00 1.29 12.43
C THR A 72 -0.40 2.17 13.61
N LEU A 73 0.40 2.19 14.67
CA LEU A 73 0.23 3.11 15.78
C LEU A 73 0.98 4.40 15.46
N ALA A 74 0.27 5.53 15.42
CA ALA A 74 0.84 6.84 15.10
C ALA A 74 1.66 6.88 13.78
N GLY A 75 1.29 6.04 12.81
CA GLY A 75 1.99 5.98 11.53
C GLY A 75 3.33 5.23 11.54
N ASP A 76 3.69 4.55 12.65
CA ASP A 76 4.94 3.81 12.75
C ASP A 76 4.90 2.52 11.91
N VAL A 77 5.49 2.60 10.72
CA VAL A 77 5.67 1.44 9.82
C VAL A 77 6.90 0.60 10.18
N SER A 78 7.73 1.03 11.13
CA SER A 78 8.93 0.31 11.58
C SER A 78 8.65 -0.70 12.69
N ALA A 79 7.43 -0.75 13.20
CA ALA A 79 7.00 -1.72 14.19
C ALA A 79 7.10 -3.17 13.67
N PHE A 80 7.11 -4.13 14.58
CA PHE A 80 7.44 -5.53 14.26
C PHE A 80 6.48 -6.17 13.26
N VAL A 81 5.17 -6.07 13.47
CA VAL A 81 4.18 -6.69 12.56
C VAL A 81 4.13 -5.99 11.19
N PRO A 82 4.08 -4.64 11.10
CA PRO A 82 4.14 -3.95 9.83
C PRO A 82 5.38 -4.31 9.00
N THR A 83 6.58 -4.31 9.59
CA THR A 83 7.82 -4.65 8.86
C THR A 83 7.82 -6.08 8.34
N ASN A 84 7.29 -7.02 9.11
CA ASN A 84 7.15 -8.41 8.65
C ASN A 84 6.25 -8.49 7.41
N VAL A 85 5.08 -7.85 7.44
CA VAL A 85 4.13 -7.92 6.32
C VAL A 85 4.64 -7.17 5.09
N ILE A 86 5.29 -6.01 5.26
CA ILE A 86 5.95 -5.30 4.16
C ILE A 86 7.02 -6.17 3.49
N SER A 87 7.75 -6.98 4.26
CA SER A 87 8.77 -7.87 3.70
C SER A 87 8.19 -9.04 2.90
N ILE A 88 6.99 -9.49 3.23
CA ILE A 88 6.29 -10.58 2.54
C ILE A 88 5.62 -10.08 1.24
N THR A 89 5.04 -8.89 1.27
CA THR A 89 4.26 -8.33 0.15
C THR A 89 5.13 -7.64 -0.90
N ASP A 90 4.59 -7.39 -2.09
CA ASP A 90 5.28 -6.72 -3.20
C ASP A 90 5.21 -5.19 -3.12
N GLY A 91 4.89 -4.66 -1.98
CA GLY A 91 4.79 -3.22 -1.73
C GLY A 91 3.73 -2.89 -0.69
N GLN A 92 3.50 -1.61 -0.50
CA GLN A 92 2.48 -1.11 0.43
C GLN A 92 1.78 0.12 -0.14
N ILE A 93 0.51 0.25 0.19
CA ILE A 93 -0.28 1.46 0.01
C ILE A 93 -0.41 2.09 1.41
N TYR A 94 0.24 3.23 1.61
CA TYR A 94 0.23 3.93 2.90
C TYR A 94 -0.91 4.93 2.96
N LEU A 95 -1.81 4.74 3.92
CA LEU A 95 -2.94 5.64 4.21
C LEU A 95 -2.58 6.55 5.38
N GLU A 96 -2.82 7.85 5.23
CA GLU A 96 -2.42 8.88 6.17
C GLU A 96 -3.63 9.58 6.78
N THR A 97 -3.69 9.61 8.11
CA THR A 97 -4.81 10.20 8.84
C THR A 97 -4.97 11.71 8.55
N GLU A 98 -3.86 12.43 8.41
CA GLU A 98 -3.90 13.87 8.10
C GLU A 98 -4.51 14.15 6.73
N LEU A 99 -4.19 13.34 5.71
CA LEU A 99 -4.82 13.44 4.39
C LEU A 99 -6.32 13.15 4.48
N PHE A 100 -6.71 12.14 5.25
CA PHE A 100 -8.12 11.81 5.44
C PHE A 100 -8.89 12.96 6.09
N ASN A 101 -8.35 13.54 7.15
CA ASN A 101 -8.96 14.64 7.89
C ASN A 101 -9.01 15.92 7.06
N SER A 102 -8.04 16.17 6.18
CA SER A 102 -8.04 17.31 5.24
C SER A 102 -8.97 17.12 4.03
N GLY A 103 -9.68 15.99 3.96
CA GLY A 103 -10.63 15.70 2.89
C GLY A 103 -10.01 15.14 1.61
N VAL A 104 -8.74 14.74 1.63
CA VAL A 104 -8.10 14.01 0.54
C VAL A 104 -8.46 12.55 0.67
N ARG A 105 -9.32 12.06 -0.20
CA ARG A 105 -9.82 10.67 -0.19
C ARG A 105 -9.80 10.08 -1.61
N PRO A 106 -9.15 8.92 -1.80
CA PRO A 106 -8.46 8.09 -0.79
C PRO A 106 -7.25 8.81 -0.19
N ALA A 107 -6.99 8.57 1.10
CA ALA A 107 -5.94 9.23 1.87
C ALA A 107 -4.55 8.60 1.63
N ILE A 108 -4.21 8.34 0.37
CA ILE A 108 -2.99 7.66 -0.03
C ILE A 108 -1.83 8.65 -0.06
N ASN A 109 -0.76 8.32 0.68
CA ASN A 109 0.49 9.03 0.59
C ASN A 109 1.36 8.44 -0.54
N PRO A 110 1.54 9.11 -1.69
CA PRO A 110 2.31 8.58 -2.81
C PRO A 110 3.82 8.56 -2.55
N GLY A 111 4.30 9.29 -1.55
CA GLY A 111 5.72 9.30 -1.15
C GLY A 111 6.11 8.04 -0.38
N LEU A 112 5.27 7.61 0.56
CA LEU A 112 5.50 6.44 1.41
C LEU A 112 4.98 5.13 0.81
N SER A 113 4.09 5.21 -0.19
CA SER A 113 3.61 4.04 -0.90
C SER A 113 4.65 3.54 -1.90
N VAL A 114 4.88 2.23 -1.92
CA VAL A 114 5.92 1.59 -2.73
C VAL A 114 5.35 0.37 -3.44
N SER A 115 5.76 0.17 -4.70
CA SER A 115 5.55 -1.07 -5.44
C SER A 115 6.91 -1.64 -5.87
N ARG A 116 7.21 -2.89 -5.49
CA ARG A 116 8.43 -3.58 -5.91
C ARG A 116 8.40 -3.94 -7.39
N VAL A 117 7.22 -4.24 -7.93
CA VAL A 117 7.02 -4.53 -9.35
C VAL A 117 7.11 -3.25 -10.19
N GLY A 118 6.58 -2.16 -9.66
CA GLY A 118 6.71 -0.82 -10.22
C GLY A 118 6.27 -0.72 -11.69
N GLY A 119 7.09 -0.07 -12.49
CA GLY A 119 6.81 0.21 -13.90
C GLY A 119 6.61 -1.02 -14.78
N SER A 120 7.02 -2.22 -14.35
CA SER A 120 6.82 -3.46 -15.10
C SER A 120 5.34 -3.89 -15.15
N ALA A 121 4.54 -3.49 -14.15
CA ALA A 121 3.10 -3.76 -14.09
C ALA A 121 2.24 -2.67 -14.72
N GLN A 122 2.83 -1.51 -15.04
CA GLN A 122 2.09 -0.35 -15.55
C GLN A 122 1.84 -0.43 -17.05
N THR A 123 0.69 0.07 -17.49
CA THR A 123 0.45 0.35 -18.90
C THR A 123 1.41 1.43 -19.40
N LYS A 124 1.63 1.52 -20.71
CA LYS A 124 2.53 2.52 -21.31
C LYS A 124 2.15 3.96 -20.92
N ILE A 125 0.85 4.26 -20.87
CA ILE A 125 0.35 5.58 -20.50
C ILE A 125 0.64 5.90 -19.03
N MET A 126 0.35 4.96 -18.11
CA MET A 126 0.64 5.12 -16.68
C MET A 126 2.14 5.31 -16.44
N LYS A 127 2.98 4.51 -17.09
CA LYS A 127 4.43 4.61 -16.95
C LYS A 127 4.95 5.97 -17.40
N LYS A 128 4.35 6.58 -18.44
CA LYS A 128 4.74 7.89 -18.95
C LYS A 128 4.29 9.04 -18.06
N LEU A 129 3.11 8.95 -17.44
CA LEU A 129 2.48 10.06 -16.72
C LEU A 129 2.69 10.01 -15.20
N ALA A 130 2.63 8.81 -14.59
CA ALA A 130 2.60 8.67 -13.14
C ALA A 130 3.85 9.24 -12.43
N GLY A 131 5.02 9.14 -13.06
CA GLY A 131 6.25 9.72 -12.51
C GLY A 131 6.17 11.24 -12.36
N GLY A 132 5.68 11.93 -13.37
CA GLY A 132 5.51 13.39 -13.37
C GLY A 132 4.50 13.84 -12.31
N VAL A 133 3.36 13.17 -12.23
CA VAL A 133 2.33 13.47 -11.22
C VAL A 133 2.86 13.26 -9.80
N ARG A 134 3.56 12.15 -9.56
CA ARG A 134 4.17 11.88 -8.24
C ARG A 134 5.16 12.95 -7.82
N THR A 135 6.03 13.40 -8.75
CA THR A 135 6.99 14.47 -8.49
C THR A 135 6.29 15.80 -8.22
N ALA A 136 5.28 16.15 -9.01
CA ALA A 136 4.50 17.37 -8.80
C ALA A 136 3.77 17.40 -7.46
N LEU A 137 3.21 16.27 -7.01
CA LEU A 137 2.58 16.14 -5.70
C LEU A 137 3.57 16.25 -4.54
N ALA A 138 4.79 15.69 -4.69
CA ALA A 138 5.84 15.83 -3.69
C ALA A 138 6.27 17.30 -3.54
N GLN A 139 6.55 17.97 -4.65
CA GLN A 139 6.90 19.41 -4.67
C GLN A 139 5.77 20.28 -4.10
N TYR A 140 4.51 19.98 -4.45
CA TYR A 140 3.37 20.69 -3.90
C TYR A 140 3.30 20.59 -2.38
N ARG A 141 3.54 19.42 -1.80
CA ARG A 141 3.50 19.23 -0.34
C ARG A 141 4.58 20.03 0.37
N GLU A 142 5.80 20.04 -0.17
CA GLU A 142 6.90 20.84 0.37
C GLU A 142 6.57 22.34 0.29
N LEU A 143 6.16 22.81 -0.88
CA LEU A 143 5.84 24.22 -1.09
C LEU A 143 4.62 24.68 -0.29
N ALA A 144 3.59 23.85 -0.14
CA ALA A 144 2.39 24.17 0.64
C ALA A 144 2.71 24.40 2.12
N ALA A 145 3.66 23.65 2.68
CA ALA A 145 4.13 23.85 4.05
C ALA A 145 4.85 25.20 4.21
N PHE A 146 5.66 25.60 3.23
CA PHE A 146 6.37 26.88 3.24
C PHE A 146 5.47 28.08 2.92
N SER A 147 4.46 27.91 2.05
CA SER A 147 3.59 29.00 1.59
C SER A 147 2.77 29.65 2.71
N GLN A 148 2.57 28.95 3.81
CA GLN A 148 1.90 29.48 5.00
C GLN A 148 2.74 30.58 5.71
N PHE A 149 4.03 30.63 5.46
CA PHE A 149 4.97 31.56 6.11
C PHE A 149 5.56 32.61 5.17
N ALA A 150 5.35 32.48 3.86
CA ALA A 150 5.93 33.37 2.86
C ALA A 150 4.91 34.40 2.39
N SER A 151 5.19 35.69 2.60
CA SER A 151 4.34 36.79 2.16
C SER A 151 4.39 37.07 0.65
N ASP A 152 5.54 36.75 -0.01
CA ASP A 152 5.74 36.97 -1.45
C ASP A 152 6.31 35.70 -2.10
N LEU A 153 5.47 35.03 -2.90
CA LEU A 153 5.89 33.90 -3.72
C LEU A 153 6.11 34.38 -5.16
N ASP A 154 7.16 33.88 -5.79
CA ASP A 154 7.40 34.09 -7.21
C ASP A 154 6.32 33.37 -8.08
N ASP A 155 6.18 33.77 -9.33
CA ASP A 155 5.13 33.27 -10.22
C ASP A 155 5.31 31.78 -10.55
N ALA A 156 6.54 31.28 -10.61
CA ALA A 156 6.81 29.87 -10.83
C ALA A 156 6.32 29.00 -9.66
N THR A 157 6.57 29.43 -8.44
CA THR A 157 6.10 28.76 -7.22
C THR A 157 4.57 28.81 -7.12
N LYS A 158 3.92 29.93 -7.46
CA LYS A 158 2.46 30.04 -7.53
C LYS A 158 1.87 29.05 -8.53
N GLN A 159 2.48 28.90 -9.70
CA GLN A 159 2.04 27.97 -10.72
C GLN A 159 2.20 26.49 -10.27
N GLN A 160 3.30 26.16 -9.60
CA GLN A 160 3.51 24.82 -9.04
C GLN A 160 2.46 24.49 -7.97
N LEU A 161 2.16 25.43 -7.08
CA LEU A 161 1.11 25.28 -6.07
C LEU A 161 -0.28 25.10 -6.70
N ALA A 162 -0.61 25.88 -7.72
CA ALA A 162 -1.88 25.76 -8.44
C ALA A 162 -2.02 24.39 -9.14
N SER A 163 -0.95 23.93 -9.81
CA SER A 163 -0.92 22.63 -10.47
C SER A 163 -1.04 21.47 -9.48
N GLY A 164 -0.29 21.52 -8.37
CA GLY A 164 -0.34 20.49 -7.34
C GLY A 164 -1.71 20.40 -6.66
N LYS A 165 -2.34 21.55 -6.41
CA LYS A 165 -3.72 21.62 -5.89
C LYS A 165 -4.71 20.99 -6.88
N ALA A 166 -4.58 21.30 -8.17
CA ALA A 166 -5.42 20.73 -9.22
C ALA A 166 -5.26 19.20 -9.33
N PHE A 167 -4.02 18.68 -9.28
CA PHE A 167 -3.77 17.23 -9.25
C PHE A 167 -4.37 16.58 -8.00
N THR A 168 -4.23 17.20 -6.84
CA THR A 168 -4.83 16.68 -5.60
C THR A 168 -6.35 16.59 -5.71
N GLU A 169 -6.99 17.60 -6.27
CA GLU A 169 -8.44 17.60 -6.45
C GLU A 169 -8.90 16.57 -7.48
N LEU A 170 -8.18 16.43 -8.59
CA LEU A 170 -8.47 15.46 -9.65
C LEU A 170 -8.40 14.00 -9.14
N LEU A 171 -7.50 13.72 -8.22
CA LEU A 171 -7.29 12.37 -7.69
C LEU A 171 -8.26 11.99 -6.56
N LYS A 172 -9.09 12.91 -6.08
CA LYS A 172 -10.13 12.59 -5.09
C LYS A 172 -11.21 11.71 -5.71
N GLN A 173 -11.63 10.70 -4.97
CA GLN A 173 -12.68 9.78 -5.38
C GLN A 173 -13.74 9.67 -4.30
N LYS A 174 -14.99 9.53 -4.72
CA LYS A 174 -16.08 9.17 -3.81
C LYS A 174 -15.97 7.69 -3.41
N GLN A 175 -16.47 7.37 -2.23
CA GLN A 175 -16.56 5.98 -1.79
C GLN A 175 -17.40 5.16 -2.78
N TYR A 176 -16.93 3.98 -3.13
CA TYR A 176 -17.56 3.06 -4.10
C TYR A 176 -17.74 3.62 -5.52
N ALA A 177 -17.03 4.67 -5.88
CA ALA A 177 -17.08 5.26 -7.22
C ALA A 177 -15.66 5.30 -7.83
N PRO A 178 -15.10 4.14 -8.22
CA PRO A 178 -13.77 4.10 -8.82
C PRO A 178 -13.77 4.83 -10.17
N MET A 179 -12.67 5.53 -10.46
CA MET A 179 -12.45 6.16 -11.75
C MET A 179 -11.66 5.23 -12.66
N SER A 180 -11.95 5.26 -13.94
CA SER A 180 -11.14 4.56 -14.95
C SER A 180 -9.77 5.25 -15.12
N VAL A 181 -8.81 4.49 -15.57
CA VAL A 181 -7.45 4.97 -15.87
C VAL A 181 -7.46 5.86 -17.11
#